data_46ee65f8cf98317d49c337d5fb2f1912
#
_entry.id   46ee65f8cf98317d49c337d5fb2f1912
#
_cell.length_a   1.000
_cell.length_b   1.000
_cell.length_c   1.000
_cell.angle_alpha   90.00
_cell.angle_beta   90.00
_cell.angle_gamma   90.00
#
_symmetry.space_group_name_H-M   'P 1'
#
loop_
_entity.id
_entity.type
_entity.pdbx_description
1 polymer ?
#
loop_
_entity_poly.entity_id
_entity_poly.type
_entity_poly.pdbx_seq_one_letter_code
_entity_poly.pdbx_strand_id
1 'polypeptide(L)'
;KNKSSKSNEPRADIMVNCEQELKGVEIYGDKIPNLIDEIPLIGTLAMFATGKTTIRDAKELRHKESDRISLLLSNIKKFNPNTTINEYDDGFDIIPELNESNSPVEIETQGDHRIAMSFMIASLKDKKKIYIDDKRCVETSFPNFFELLKKWYQ
;
A
#
# COMPACT_ATOMS: atom_id res chain seq x y z
N LYS A 1 -2.33 -4.93 -25.75
CA LYS A 1 -3.47 -5.46 -24.97
C LYS A 1 -3.97 -6.71 -25.68
N ASN A 2 -3.38 -7.85 -25.38
CA ASN A 2 -3.87 -9.13 -25.90
C ASN A 2 -4.70 -9.79 -24.80
N LYS A 3 -6.02 -9.91 -25.03
CA LYS A 3 -6.89 -10.74 -24.21
C LYS A 3 -6.96 -12.10 -24.86
N SER A 4 -6.50 -13.16 -24.19
CA SER A 4 -6.67 -14.53 -24.64
C SER A 4 -7.55 -15.30 -23.66
N SER A 5 -8.58 -15.97 -24.15
CA SER A 5 -9.54 -16.77 -23.37
C SER A 5 -9.29 -18.26 -23.61
N LYS A 6 -8.21 -18.81 -23.02
CA LYS A 6 -8.01 -20.28 -22.98
C LYS A 6 -8.45 -20.94 -21.66
N SER A 7 -8.95 -20.17 -20.73
CA SER A 7 -9.59 -20.60 -19.47
C SER A 7 -10.76 -19.66 -19.22
N ASN A 8 -11.74 -20.04 -18.41
CA ASN A 8 -12.90 -19.20 -18.06
C ASN A 8 -12.51 -17.89 -17.32
N GLU A 9 -11.23 -17.70 -17.04
CA GLU A 9 -10.71 -16.49 -16.40
C GLU A 9 -10.07 -15.53 -17.42
N PRO A 10 -10.39 -14.24 -17.38
CA PRO A 10 -9.76 -13.25 -18.26
C PRO A 10 -8.27 -13.10 -17.92
N ARG A 11 -7.43 -13.16 -18.95
CA ARG A 11 -5.98 -12.91 -18.84
C ARG A 11 -5.63 -11.65 -19.62
N ALA A 12 -4.68 -10.87 -19.11
CA ALA A 12 -4.18 -9.67 -19.77
C ALA A 12 -2.72 -9.44 -19.45
N ASP A 13 -2.01 -8.82 -20.39
CA ASP A 13 -0.70 -8.23 -20.14
C ASP A 13 -0.89 -6.84 -19.53
N ILE A 14 -0.11 -6.52 -18.50
CA ILE A 14 -0.13 -5.23 -17.81
C ILE A 14 1.17 -4.50 -18.17
N MET A 15 1.03 -3.31 -18.75
CA MET A 15 2.15 -2.40 -18.98
C MET A 15 2.04 -1.24 -17.99
N VAL A 16 3.10 -1.01 -17.21
CA VAL A 16 3.22 0.14 -16.30
C VAL A 16 4.21 1.12 -16.90
N ASN A 17 3.78 2.37 -17.06
CA ASN A 17 4.64 3.49 -17.44
C ASN A 17 4.74 4.46 -16.26
N CYS A 18 5.97 4.72 -15.79
CA CYS A 18 6.25 5.55 -14.62
C CYS A 18 6.72 6.97 -14.96
N GLU A 19 6.47 7.45 -16.18
CA GLU A 19 6.80 8.84 -16.58
C GLU A 19 5.89 9.90 -15.97
N GLN A 20 4.80 9.51 -15.31
CA GLN A 20 3.84 10.43 -14.73
C GLN A 20 3.98 10.51 -13.21
N GLU A 21 3.76 11.72 -12.67
CA GLU A 21 3.63 11.92 -11.23
C GLU A 21 2.38 11.21 -10.69
N LEU A 22 2.51 10.62 -9.51
CA LEU A 22 1.36 10.07 -8.79
C LEU A 22 0.45 11.21 -8.35
N LYS A 23 -0.84 11.05 -8.58
CA LYS A 23 -1.88 12.00 -8.14
C LYS A 23 -2.79 11.34 -7.12
N GLY A 24 -3.26 12.14 -6.18
CA GLY A 24 -4.30 11.72 -5.24
C GLY A 24 -5.56 11.26 -5.99
N VAL A 25 -6.26 10.30 -5.41
CA VAL A 25 -7.44 9.68 -6.02
C VAL A 25 -8.58 9.58 -5.02
N GLU A 26 -9.81 9.52 -5.53
CA GLU A 26 -11.02 9.21 -4.74
C GLU A 26 -11.53 7.84 -5.14
N ILE A 27 -11.63 6.93 -4.17
CA ILE A 27 -12.10 5.55 -4.36
C ILE A 27 -13.22 5.27 -3.36
N TYR A 28 -14.40 4.94 -3.87
CA TYR A 28 -15.59 4.64 -3.08
C TYR A 28 -16.59 3.80 -3.90
N GLY A 29 -17.65 3.32 -3.25
CA GLY A 29 -18.76 2.61 -3.88
C GLY A 29 -18.32 1.31 -4.57
N ASP A 30 -18.83 1.07 -5.77
CA ASP A 30 -18.64 -0.18 -6.53
C ASP A 30 -17.20 -0.52 -6.88
N LYS A 31 -16.25 0.42 -6.70
CA LYS A 31 -14.82 0.15 -6.91
C LYS A 31 -14.20 -0.60 -5.75
N ILE A 32 -14.72 -0.41 -4.53
CA ILE A 32 -14.11 -0.94 -3.30
C ILE A 32 -14.02 -2.48 -3.31
N PRO A 33 -15.07 -3.26 -3.63
CA PRO A 33 -14.97 -4.72 -3.61
C PRO A 33 -13.86 -5.26 -4.52
N ASN A 34 -13.58 -4.59 -5.64
CA ASN A 34 -12.55 -4.99 -6.59
C ASN A 34 -11.13 -4.57 -6.19
N LEU A 35 -11.00 -3.63 -5.26
CA LEU A 35 -9.73 -3.04 -4.84
C LEU A 35 -9.45 -3.25 -3.35
N ILE A 36 -10.34 -3.92 -2.62
CA ILE A 36 -10.29 -3.98 -1.15
C ILE A 36 -8.94 -4.46 -0.62
N ASP A 37 -8.36 -5.44 -1.28
CA ASP A 37 -7.09 -6.00 -0.89
C ASP A 37 -5.87 -5.18 -1.35
N GLU A 38 -6.06 -4.24 -2.29
CA GLU A 38 -5.01 -3.35 -2.79
C GLU A 38 -4.99 -1.99 -2.06
N ILE A 39 -6.00 -1.70 -1.23
CA ILE A 39 -6.10 -0.42 -0.50
C ILE A 39 -4.87 -0.15 0.39
N PRO A 40 -4.25 -1.13 1.07
CA PRO A 40 -3.01 -0.88 1.81
C PRO A 40 -1.89 -0.33 0.92
N LEU A 41 -1.69 -0.89 -0.27
CA LEU A 41 -0.71 -0.40 -1.24
C LEU A 41 -1.09 0.98 -1.77
N ILE A 42 -2.37 1.21 -2.10
CA ILE A 42 -2.86 2.52 -2.55
C ILE A 42 -2.62 3.58 -1.47
N GLY A 43 -2.88 3.26 -0.20
CA GLY A 43 -2.62 4.16 0.93
C GLY A 43 -1.14 4.49 1.11
N THR A 44 -0.24 3.52 0.96
CA THR A 44 1.21 3.80 1.01
C THR A 44 1.67 4.64 -0.19
N LEU A 45 1.15 4.39 -1.38
CA LEU A 45 1.44 5.20 -2.57
C LEU A 45 0.92 6.63 -2.44
N ALA A 46 -0.17 6.83 -1.70
CA ALA A 46 -0.72 8.16 -1.43
C ALA A 46 0.27 9.10 -0.71
N MET A 47 1.23 8.56 0.05
CA MET A 47 2.31 9.36 0.67
C MET A 47 3.21 10.06 -0.36
N PHE A 48 3.25 9.57 -1.58
CA PHE A 48 4.11 10.06 -2.66
C PHE A 48 3.31 10.74 -3.79
N ALA A 49 2.01 10.88 -3.61
CA ALA A 49 1.12 11.49 -4.60
C ALA A 49 1.07 13.02 -4.45
N THR A 50 0.66 13.71 -5.49
CA THR A 50 0.30 15.12 -5.42
C THR A 50 -1.19 15.23 -5.13
N GLY A 51 -1.55 15.94 -4.05
CA GLY A 51 -2.94 16.13 -3.64
C GLY A 51 -3.48 15.01 -2.74
N LYS A 52 -4.74 15.13 -2.38
CA LYS A 52 -5.41 14.27 -1.41
C LYS A 52 -5.84 12.94 -2.02
N THR A 53 -5.61 11.85 -1.32
CA THR A 53 -6.24 10.54 -1.58
C THR A 53 -7.35 10.30 -0.56
N THR A 54 -8.52 9.92 -1.04
CA THR A 54 -9.72 9.63 -0.23
C THR A 54 -10.20 8.21 -0.49
N ILE A 55 -10.37 7.42 0.56
CA ILE A 55 -11.00 6.09 0.53
C ILE A 55 -12.24 6.12 1.40
N ARG A 56 -13.37 5.60 0.90
CA ARG A 56 -14.64 5.43 1.62
C ARG A 56 -15.25 4.07 1.29
N ASP A 57 -16.28 3.70 2.04
CA ASP A 57 -17.04 2.45 1.87
C ASP A 57 -16.18 1.18 2.04
N ALA A 58 -15.02 1.30 2.70
CA ALA A 58 -14.03 0.24 2.88
C ALA A 58 -14.02 -0.34 4.31
N LYS A 59 -15.15 -0.29 5.02
CA LYS A 59 -15.28 -0.75 6.42
C LYS A 59 -14.82 -2.20 6.62
N GLU A 60 -14.97 -3.04 5.60
CA GLU A 60 -14.53 -4.44 5.62
C GLU A 60 -13.02 -4.58 5.95
N LEU A 61 -12.19 -3.58 5.65
CA LEU A 61 -10.77 -3.60 5.97
C LEU A 61 -10.47 -3.66 7.47
N ARG A 62 -11.43 -3.28 8.31
CA ARG A 62 -11.28 -3.36 9.77
C ARG A 62 -11.39 -4.79 10.31
N HIS A 63 -11.88 -5.71 9.47
CA HIS A 63 -12.16 -7.12 9.84
C HIS A 63 -11.37 -8.10 8.98
N LYS A 64 -10.23 -7.68 8.41
CA LYS A 64 -9.29 -8.55 7.69
C LYS A 64 -8.30 -9.21 8.68
N GLU A 65 -7.11 -9.58 8.25
CA GLU A 65 -6.05 -10.16 9.09
C GLU A 65 -5.67 -9.23 10.26
N SER A 66 -5.85 -7.94 10.07
CA SER A 66 -5.70 -6.87 11.05
C SER A 66 -6.80 -5.82 10.84
N ASP A 67 -6.93 -4.83 11.73
CA ASP A 67 -7.59 -3.57 11.37
C ASP A 67 -6.68 -2.82 10.40
N ARG A 68 -6.84 -3.14 9.10
CA ARG A 68 -5.98 -2.60 8.04
C ARG A 68 -6.03 -1.09 7.94
N ILE A 69 -7.16 -0.46 8.29
CA ILE A 69 -7.28 1.01 8.26
C ILE A 69 -6.37 1.60 9.33
N SER A 70 -6.61 1.29 10.59
CA SER A 70 -5.84 1.88 11.69
C SER A 70 -4.35 1.51 11.61
N LEU A 71 -4.03 0.26 11.26
CA LEU A 71 -2.66 -0.22 11.15
C LEU A 71 -1.89 0.47 10.01
N LEU A 72 -2.53 0.63 8.84
CA LEU A 72 -1.96 1.37 7.72
C LEU A 72 -1.65 2.81 8.11
N LEU A 73 -2.61 3.51 8.68
CA LEU A 73 -2.50 4.93 9.01
C LEU A 73 -1.47 5.19 10.11
N SER A 74 -1.40 4.34 11.13
CA SER A 74 -0.38 4.44 12.17
C SER A 74 1.04 4.27 11.61
N ASN A 75 1.24 3.30 10.71
CA ASN A 75 2.53 3.11 10.05
C ASN A 75 2.87 4.24 9.06
N ILE A 76 1.89 4.82 8.36
CA ILE A 76 2.10 6.02 7.53
C ILE A 76 2.62 7.17 8.39
N LYS A 77 2.04 7.39 9.57
CA LYS A 77 2.52 8.42 10.50
C LYS A 77 3.93 8.17 11.02
N LYS A 78 4.33 6.93 11.22
CA LYS A 78 5.72 6.58 11.56
C LYS A 78 6.66 6.82 10.37
N PHE A 79 6.23 6.44 9.18
CA PHE A 79 7.01 6.56 7.95
C PHE A 79 7.19 8.02 7.52
N ASN A 80 6.11 8.80 7.55
CA ASN A 80 6.10 10.22 7.26
C ASN A 80 5.23 10.98 8.29
N PRO A 81 5.83 11.50 9.38
CA PRO A 81 5.10 12.22 10.43
C PRO A 81 4.36 13.47 9.96
N ASN A 82 4.80 14.08 8.85
CA ASN A 82 4.19 15.30 8.32
C ASN A 82 2.87 15.05 7.58
N THR A 83 2.65 13.81 7.09
CA THR A 83 1.42 13.46 6.38
C THR A 83 0.17 13.77 7.20
N THR A 84 -0.75 14.55 6.66
CA THR A 84 -2.05 14.77 7.30
C THR A 84 -2.97 13.60 7.01
N ILE A 85 -3.57 13.03 8.06
CA ILE A 85 -4.44 11.87 8.02
C ILE A 85 -5.75 12.18 8.73
N ASN A 86 -6.87 11.85 8.08
CA ASN A 86 -8.18 11.78 8.71
C ASN A 86 -8.66 10.33 8.63
N GLU A 87 -8.87 9.69 9.76
CA GLU A 87 -9.39 8.33 9.85
C GLU A 87 -10.91 8.36 10.04
N TYR A 88 -11.63 7.48 9.32
CA TYR A 88 -13.08 7.29 9.42
C TYR A 88 -13.39 5.81 9.67
N ASP A 89 -14.58 5.51 10.11
CA ASP A 89 -15.01 4.12 10.37
C ASP A 89 -14.90 3.24 9.11
N ASP A 90 -15.16 3.81 7.95
CA ASP A 90 -15.20 3.13 6.65
C ASP A 90 -14.07 3.53 5.68
N GLY A 91 -13.04 4.25 6.16
CA GLY A 91 -11.98 4.70 5.26
C GLY A 91 -11.08 5.77 5.85
N PHE A 92 -10.46 6.57 4.96
CA PHE A 92 -9.51 7.59 5.37
C PHE A 92 -9.26 8.65 4.29
N ASP A 93 -8.69 9.79 4.72
CA ASP A 93 -8.01 10.74 3.84
C ASP A 93 -6.51 10.73 4.15
N ILE A 94 -5.71 10.82 3.12
CA ILE A 94 -4.26 11.03 3.20
C ILE A 94 -3.92 12.26 2.36
N ILE A 95 -3.30 13.26 3.00
CA ILE A 95 -2.75 14.44 2.35
C ILE A 95 -1.24 14.41 2.60
N PRO A 96 -0.44 14.07 1.58
CA PRO A 96 1.00 13.94 1.76
C PRO A 96 1.66 15.32 1.95
N GLU A 97 2.70 15.33 2.76
CA GLU A 97 3.61 16.46 2.89
C GLU A 97 5.04 15.97 2.76
N LEU A 98 5.93 16.85 2.30
CA LEU A 98 7.34 16.50 2.16
C LEU A 98 7.94 16.11 3.52
N ASN A 99 8.70 15.03 3.51
CA ASN A 99 9.46 14.59 4.66
C ASN A 99 10.90 14.28 4.23
N GLU A 100 11.83 15.03 4.72
CA GLU A 100 13.26 14.86 4.43
C GLU A 100 13.96 13.92 5.42
N SER A 101 13.22 13.37 6.38
CA SER A 101 13.80 12.47 7.39
C SER A 101 14.11 11.09 6.78
N ASN A 102 15.37 10.70 6.83
CA ASN A 102 15.86 9.38 6.45
C ASN A 102 16.05 8.43 7.65
N SER A 103 15.48 8.78 8.81
CA SER A 103 15.58 7.91 9.99
C SER A 103 14.93 6.56 9.73
N PRO A 104 15.54 5.46 10.21
CA PRO A 104 14.93 4.14 10.13
C PRO A 104 13.57 4.10 10.81
N VAL A 105 12.66 3.31 10.27
CA VAL A 105 11.28 3.21 10.78
C VAL A 105 10.93 1.75 11.05
N GLU A 106 10.32 1.49 12.20
CA GLU A 106 9.72 0.20 12.53
C GLU A 106 8.27 0.17 12.03
N ILE A 107 7.97 -0.82 11.21
CA ILE A 107 6.64 -1.09 10.66
C ILE A 107 6.03 -2.25 11.42
N GLU A 108 4.91 -1.98 12.07
CA GLU A 108 4.09 -3.00 12.71
C GLU A 108 3.17 -3.63 11.68
N THR A 109 3.18 -4.95 11.59
CA THR A 109 2.36 -5.67 10.62
C THR A 109 1.19 -6.41 11.25
N GLN A 110 1.30 -6.79 12.52
CA GLN A 110 0.33 -7.67 13.21
C GLN A 110 0.08 -8.97 12.42
N GLY A 111 1.10 -9.45 11.68
CA GLY A 111 0.98 -10.61 10.82
C GLY A 111 0.29 -10.36 9.47
N ASP A 112 -0.07 -9.13 9.14
CA ASP A 112 -0.70 -8.79 7.87
C ASP A 112 0.34 -8.59 6.75
N HIS A 113 0.37 -9.56 5.83
CA HIS A 113 1.31 -9.57 4.71
C HIS A 113 1.12 -8.37 3.76
N ARG A 114 -0.11 -7.86 3.60
CA ARG A 114 -0.37 -6.73 2.71
C ARG A 114 0.19 -5.43 3.27
N ILE A 115 0.08 -5.22 4.57
CA ILE A 115 0.74 -4.11 5.26
C ILE A 115 2.26 -4.22 5.11
N ALA A 116 2.83 -5.40 5.41
CA ALA A 116 4.26 -5.64 5.28
C ALA A 116 4.78 -5.31 3.89
N MET A 117 4.20 -5.92 2.85
CA MET A 117 4.62 -5.72 1.46
C MET A 117 4.44 -4.28 1.00
N SER A 118 3.34 -3.61 1.37
CA SER A 118 3.08 -2.22 0.98
C SER A 118 4.18 -1.28 1.47
N PHE A 119 4.61 -1.40 2.73
CA PHE A 119 5.69 -0.55 3.25
C PHE A 119 7.07 -0.95 2.73
N MET A 120 7.31 -2.20 2.39
CA MET A 120 8.54 -2.61 1.69
C MET A 120 8.64 -1.96 0.31
N ILE A 121 7.54 -1.88 -0.46
CA ILE A 121 7.50 -1.16 -1.74
C ILE A 121 7.68 0.35 -1.52
N ALA A 122 7.01 0.95 -0.52
CA ALA A 122 7.18 2.36 -0.18
C ALA A 122 8.64 2.71 0.14
N SER A 123 9.36 1.81 0.83
CA SER A 123 10.77 2.01 1.20
C SER A 123 11.70 2.08 -0.02
N LEU A 124 11.36 1.44 -1.14
CA LEU A 124 12.13 1.56 -2.39
C LEU A 124 12.07 2.98 -2.97
N LYS A 125 10.90 3.60 -2.92
CA LYS A 125 10.68 4.94 -3.46
C LYS A 125 11.48 6.00 -2.67
N ASP A 126 11.44 5.91 -1.35
CA ASP A 126 12.03 6.89 -0.43
C ASP A 126 13.46 6.52 -0.01
N LYS A 127 13.97 5.34 -0.43
CA LYS A 127 15.25 4.76 0.00
C LYS A 127 15.41 4.72 1.54
N LYS A 128 14.29 4.71 2.24
CA LYS A 128 14.22 4.72 3.69
C LYS A 128 14.44 3.31 4.24
N LYS A 129 15.30 3.19 5.25
CA LYS A 129 15.50 1.93 5.94
C LYS A 129 14.28 1.62 6.81
N ILE A 130 13.66 0.45 6.60
CA ILE A 130 12.56 -0.03 7.41
C ILE A 130 12.91 -1.36 8.11
N TYR A 131 12.31 -1.57 9.27
CA TYR A 131 12.31 -2.82 9.99
C TYR A 131 10.88 -3.34 10.06
N ILE A 132 10.68 -4.57 9.63
CA ILE A 132 9.36 -5.25 9.69
C ILE A 132 9.40 -6.18 10.89
N ASP A 133 8.39 -6.10 11.76
CA ASP A 133 8.27 -6.89 12.99
C ASP A 133 8.15 -8.40 12.71
N ASP A 134 7.32 -8.80 11.73
CA ASP A 134 7.19 -10.20 11.30
C ASP A 134 7.21 -10.33 9.77
N LYS A 135 8.32 -10.88 9.25
CA LYS A 135 8.49 -11.14 7.80
C LYS A 135 7.85 -12.46 7.35
N ARG A 136 7.54 -13.38 8.28
CA ARG A 136 7.01 -14.70 7.94
C ARG A 136 5.62 -14.64 7.33
N CYS A 137 4.83 -13.62 7.70
CA CYS A 137 3.52 -13.40 7.10
C CYS A 137 3.59 -13.22 5.58
N VAL A 138 4.65 -12.60 5.07
CA VAL A 138 4.87 -12.43 3.62
C VAL A 138 5.22 -13.75 2.95
N GLU A 139 6.10 -14.56 3.56
CA GLU A 139 6.55 -15.84 3.00
C GLU A 139 5.38 -16.82 2.79
N THR A 140 4.38 -16.78 3.67
CA THR A 140 3.17 -17.62 3.55
C THR A 140 2.32 -17.22 2.35
N SER A 141 2.19 -15.94 2.07
CA SER A 141 1.29 -15.41 1.03
C SER A 141 1.99 -15.23 -0.32
N PHE A 142 3.27 -14.85 -0.31
CA PHE A 142 4.06 -14.62 -1.50
C PHE A 142 5.52 -15.08 -1.29
N PRO A 143 5.81 -16.39 -1.37
CA PRO A 143 7.12 -16.95 -1.01
C PRO A 143 8.32 -16.31 -1.70
N ASN A 144 8.17 -15.87 -2.94
CA ASN A 144 9.26 -15.31 -3.75
C ASN A 144 9.36 -13.78 -3.65
N PHE A 145 8.55 -13.11 -2.79
CA PHE A 145 8.49 -11.66 -2.71
C PHE A 145 9.87 -11.03 -2.43
N PHE A 146 10.59 -11.56 -1.44
CA PHE A 146 11.90 -11.03 -1.07
C PHE A 146 12.96 -11.20 -2.17
N GLU A 147 12.92 -12.28 -2.92
CA GLU A 147 13.83 -12.50 -4.06
C GLU A 147 13.55 -11.50 -5.17
N LEU A 148 12.28 -11.24 -5.47
CA LEU A 148 11.88 -10.25 -6.46
C LEU A 148 12.26 -8.85 -6.00
N LEU A 149 11.99 -8.50 -4.74
CA LEU A 149 12.30 -7.20 -4.17
C LEU A 149 13.80 -6.87 -4.25
N LYS A 150 14.68 -7.84 -3.97
CA LYS A 150 16.15 -7.66 -4.05
C LYS A 150 16.63 -7.19 -5.42
N LYS A 151 15.93 -7.54 -6.51
CA LYS A 151 16.29 -7.10 -7.86
C LYS A 151 16.11 -5.59 -8.07
N TRP A 152 15.36 -4.91 -7.19
CA TRP A 152 15.08 -3.49 -7.28
C TRP A 152 15.93 -2.62 -6.33
N TYR A 153 16.70 -3.26 -5.45
CA TYR A 153 17.65 -2.58 -4.53
C TYR A 153 19.06 -2.40 -5.13
N GLN A 154 19.24 -2.66 -6.44
CA GLN A 154 20.53 -2.49 -7.12
C GLN A 154 20.76 -1.08 -7.59
#